data_1a29f79eaa9fdcb6c33a3a158eefea47
#
_entry.id   1a29f79eaa9fdcb6c33a3a158eefea47
#
_cell.length_a   1.000
_cell.length_b   1.000
_cell.length_c   1.000
_cell.angle_alpha   90.00
_cell.angle_beta   90.00
_cell.angle_gamma   90.00
#
_symmetry.space_group_name_H-M   'P 1'
#
loop_
_entity.id
_entity.type
_entity.pdbx_description
1 polymer ?
#
loop_
_entity_poly.entity_id
_entity_poly.type
_entity_poly.pdbx_seq_one_letter_code
_entity_poly.pdbx_strand_id
1 'polypeptide(L)'
;MKAVFQHRIKGVTTTLGVVVMLVLSACSSSLKNNAELTGSGDSIVVMKSYDVVTLVSDSGVTRYRVETPEWLVYEKLERPCWMFPQGIHLEQLNTSMQVYSIVESKHAVYYVNDDIWVLSDSVRATNVDNEYFETNKLVVEQRKDSIYTDQFVKVTQKDRVITGIGMRSNQRLTRYVIEKTQGIIPIDEKEDTATDSIP
;
A
#
# COMPACT_ATOMS: atom_id res chain seq x y z
N MET A 1 -43.14 -6.90 62.39
CA MET A 1 -43.18 -6.57 60.94
C MET A 1 -41.83 -6.06 60.36
N LYS A 2 -40.69 -6.12 61.04
CA LYS A 2 -39.36 -5.66 60.57
C LYS A 2 -38.42 -6.75 60.02
N ALA A 3 -38.65 -8.01 60.34
CA ALA A 3 -37.70 -9.10 59.98
C ALA A 3 -37.90 -9.68 58.57
N VAL A 4 -39.06 -9.53 57.94
CA VAL A 4 -39.36 -10.09 56.61
C VAL A 4 -38.83 -9.21 55.48
N PHE A 5 -38.65 -7.91 55.74
CA PHE A 5 -38.15 -6.98 54.74
C PHE A 5 -36.64 -7.06 54.48
N GLN A 6 -35.85 -7.44 55.53
CA GLN A 6 -34.38 -7.55 55.39
C GLN A 6 -33.93 -8.80 54.62
N HIS A 7 -34.72 -9.86 54.56
CA HIS A 7 -34.35 -11.07 53.84
C HIS A 7 -34.50 -10.97 52.33
N ARG A 8 -35.44 -10.14 51.87
CA ARG A 8 -35.64 -9.88 50.42
C ARG A 8 -34.54 -9.02 49.81
N ILE A 9 -33.98 -8.05 50.54
CA ILE A 9 -32.94 -7.15 50.05
C ILE A 9 -31.61 -7.88 49.86
N LYS A 10 -31.29 -8.84 50.77
CA LYS A 10 -30.06 -9.65 50.68
C LYS A 10 -30.05 -10.58 49.46
N GLY A 11 -31.20 -11.13 49.09
CA GLY A 11 -31.32 -12.00 47.88
C GLY A 11 -31.17 -11.24 46.57
N VAL A 12 -31.75 -10.03 46.49
CA VAL A 12 -31.68 -9.20 45.26
C VAL A 12 -30.27 -8.66 45.01
N THR A 13 -29.54 -8.27 46.05
CA THR A 13 -28.15 -7.79 45.90
C THR A 13 -27.18 -8.91 45.53
N THR A 14 -27.40 -10.16 46.01
CA THR A 14 -26.56 -11.30 45.66
C THR A 14 -26.81 -11.76 44.22
N THR A 15 -28.06 -11.79 43.77
CA THR A 15 -28.39 -12.13 42.36
C THR A 15 -27.92 -11.06 41.38
N LEU A 16 -28.01 -9.78 41.74
CA LEU A 16 -27.49 -8.70 40.89
C LEU A 16 -25.96 -8.77 40.75
N GLY A 17 -25.25 -9.09 41.85
CA GLY A 17 -23.78 -9.25 41.82
C GLY A 17 -23.31 -10.42 40.92
N VAL A 18 -24.03 -11.56 40.95
CA VAL A 18 -23.72 -12.72 40.10
C VAL A 18 -23.99 -12.45 38.63
N VAL A 19 -25.07 -11.73 38.30
CA VAL A 19 -25.39 -11.34 36.92
C VAL A 19 -24.33 -10.36 36.35
N VAL A 20 -23.88 -9.39 37.18
CA VAL A 20 -22.81 -8.45 36.73
C VAL A 20 -21.48 -9.18 36.53
N MET A 21 -21.15 -10.18 37.33
CA MET A 21 -19.92 -10.97 37.21
C MET A 21 -19.93 -11.88 35.96
N LEU A 22 -21.10 -12.38 35.55
CA LEU A 22 -21.26 -13.20 34.34
C LEU A 22 -21.17 -12.38 33.05
N VAL A 23 -21.52 -11.09 33.07
CA VAL A 23 -21.42 -10.23 31.88
C VAL A 23 -19.98 -9.81 31.60
N LEU A 24 -19.09 -9.80 32.60
CA LEU A 24 -17.67 -9.44 32.44
C LEU A 24 -16.80 -10.55 31.82
N SER A 25 -17.31 -11.79 31.72
CA SER A 25 -16.56 -12.93 31.16
C SER A 25 -16.76 -13.13 29.64
N ALA A 26 -17.56 -12.30 28.97
CA ALA A 26 -17.91 -12.47 27.54
C ALA A 26 -16.97 -11.77 26.56
N CYS A 27 -15.80 -11.28 26.97
CA CYS A 27 -14.80 -10.69 26.08
C CYS A 27 -13.56 -11.59 25.96
N SER A 28 -13.73 -12.74 25.32
CA SER A 28 -12.63 -13.58 24.87
C SER A 28 -12.78 -13.78 23.36
N SER A 29 -12.55 -12.72 22.59
CA SER A 29 -12.30 -12.85 21.17
C SER A 29 -10.91 -13.46 20.98
N SER A 30 -10.88 -14.76 20.70
CA SER A 30 -9.69 -15.46 20.24
C SER A 30 -9.26 -14.88 18.89
N LEU A 31 -8.42 -13.86 18.91
CA LEU A 31 -7.58 -13.49 17.79
C LEU A 31 -6.65 -14.68 17.53
N LYS A 32 -6.96 -15.48 16.53
CA LYS A 32 -6.00 -16.43 15.96
C LYS A 32 -4.87 -15.61 15.36
N ASN A 33 -3.84 -15.33 16.16
CA ASN A 33 -2.57 -14.82 15.67
C ASN A 33 -1.90 -15.95 14.88
N ASN A 34 -2.03 -15.91 13.55
CA ASN A 34 -1.17 -16.67 12.66
C ASN A 34 0.21 -15.99 12.54
N ALA A 35 0.85 -15.70 13.65
CA ALA A 35 2.23 -15.26 13.67
C ALA A 35 3.09 -16.49 13.90
N GLU A 36 3.54 -17.14 12.84
CA GLU A 36 4.66 -18.08 12.94
C GLU A 36 5.95 -17.30 13.15
N LEU A 37 6.46 -17.35 14.37
CA LEU A 37 7.81 -16.90 14.70
C LEU A 37 8.81 -17.98 14.26
N THR A 38 9.26 -17.90 13.02
CA THR A 38 10.40 -18.73 12.54
C THR A 38 11.62 -17.83 12.35
N GLY A 39 12.59 -17.90 13.25
CA GLY A 39 13.83 -17.16 13.09
C GLY A 39 14.95 -17.72 13.97
N SER A 40 16.04 -18.08 13.35
CA SER A 40 17.35 -18.25 13.98
C SER A 40 18.25 -17.12 13.51
N GLY A 41 18.73 -16.27 14.46
CA GLY A 41 19.83 -15.31 14.25
C GLY A 41 19.52 -14.09 13.39
N ASP A 42 19.68 -12.90 13.96
CA ASP A 42 19.77 -11.54 13.40
C ASP A 42 18.70 -11.00 12.42
N SER A 43 17.87 -11.82 11.80
CA SER A 43 16.80 -11.37 10.89
C SER A 43 15.45 -11.94 11.32
N ILE A 44 14.92 -11.51 12.48
CA ILE A 44 13.63 -11.98 12.95
C ILE A 44 12.52 -11.19 12.23
N VAL A 45 11.70 -11.89 11.44
CA VAL A 45 10.43 -11.37 10.95
C VAL A 45 9.52 -11.18 12.16
N VAL A 46 9.16 -9.94 12.47
CA VAL A 46 8.29 -9.61 13.61
C VAL A 46 6.83 -9.85 13.26
N MET A 47 6.45 -9.62 12.00
CA MET A 47 5.11 -9.86 11.51
C MET A 47 5.16 -10.40 10.08
N LYS A 48 4.34 -11.42 9.81
CA LYS A 48 4.10 -11.95 8.48
C LYS A 48 2.60 -12.01 8.24
N SER A 49 2.11 -11.35 7.20
CA SER A 49 0.71 -11.32 6.82
C SER A 49 0.54 -11.69 5.36
N TYR A 50 -0.60 -12.31 5.03
CA TYR A 50 -0.95 -12.74 3.69
C TYR A 50 -2.23 -12.07 3.23
N ASP A 51 -2.37 -11.88 1.91
CA ASP A 51 -3.56 -11.33 1.26
C ASP A 51 -4.04 -10.04 1.93
N VAL A 52 -3.11 -9.09 2.07
CA VAL A 52 -3.33 -7.84 2.82
C VAL A 52 -3.93 -6.79 1.90
N VAL A 53 -5.02 -6.18 2.37
CA VAL A 53 -5.55 -4.92 1.85
C VAL A 53 -5.59 -3.93 3.01
N THR A 54 -4.87 -2.82 2.90
CA THR A 54 -4.79 -1.83 3.97
C THR A 54 -4.87 -0.40 3.46
N LEU A 55 -5.39 0.49 4.30
CA LEU A 55 -5.43 1.93 4.06
C LEU A 55 -4.41 2.60 4.98
N VAL A 56 -3.54 3.41 4.38
CA VAL A 56 -2.54 4.19 5.10
C VAL A 56 -3.01 5.63 5.18
N SER A 57 -3.12 6.12 6.41
CA SER A 57 -3.56 7.50 6.69
C SER A 57 -2.43 8.30 7.31
N ASP A 58 -2.32 9.55 6.90
CA ASP A 58 -1.44 10.54 7.49
C ASP A 58 -2.27 11.71 7.97
N SER A 59 -2.08 12.10 9.25
CA SER A 59 -2.77 13.23 9.88
C SER A 59 -4.30 13.18 9.71
N GLY A 60 -4.89 11.97 9.79
CA GLY A 60 -6.34 11.75 9.66
C GLY A 60 -6.87 11.74 8.23
N VAL A 61 -6.01 11.86 7.23
CA VAL A 61 -6.39 11.77 5.81
C VAL A 61 -5.82 10.47 5.23
N THR A 62 -6.69 9.63 4.65
CA THR A 62 -6.25 8.43 3.93
C THR A 62 -5.51 8.85 2.66
N ARG A 63 -4.27 8.39 2.53
CA ARG A 63 -3.36 8.75 1.43
C ARG A 63 -3.15 7.62 0.46
N TYR A 64 -3.07 6.38 0.97
CA TYR A 64 -2.72 5.22 0.16
C TYR A 64 -3.63 4.04 0.48
N ARG A 65 -3.90 3.25 -0.55
CA ARG A 65 -4.42 1.89 -0.44
C ARG A 65 -3.35 0.96 -0.94
N VAL A 66 -3.01 -0.03 -0.13
CA VAL A 66 -1.97 -1.01 -0.42
C VAL A 66 -2.60 -2.39 -0.46
N GLU A 67 -2.36 -3.12 -1.55
CA GLU A 67 -2.76 -4.50 -1.71
C GLU A 67 -1.50 -5.34 -2.01
N THR A 68 -1.32 -6.44 -1.28
CA THR A 68 -0.17 -7.32 -1.44
C THR A 68 -0.49 -8.75 -1.03
N PRO A 69 0.00 -9.77 -1.76
CA PRO A 69 -0.14 -11.16 -1.35
C PRO A 69 0.63 -11.52 -0.09
N GLU A 70 1.76 -10.84 0.18
CA GLU A 70 2.61 -11.11 1.33
C GLU A 70 3.29 -9.85 1.85
N TRP A 71 3.18 -9.63 3.16
CA TRP A 71 3.81 -8.51 3.86
C TRP A 71 4.64 -9.04 5.03
N LEU A 72 5.94 -8.75 5.00
CA LEU A 72 6.90 -9.10 6.04
C LEU A 72 7.41 -7.83 6.73
N VAL A 73 7.42 -7.81 8.06
CA VAL A 73 7.93 -6.70 8.86
C VAL A 73 9.19 -7.12 9.59
N TYR A 74 10.26 -6.36 9.39
CA TYR A 74 11.56 -6.52 10.03
C TYR A 74 11.89 -5.28 10.86
N GLU A 75 11.72 -5.37 12.19
CA GLU A 75 11.99 -4.24 13.11
C GLU A 75 13.41 -4.26 13.67
N LYS A 76 14.01 -5.44 13.79
CA LYS A 76 15.29 -5.64 14.47
C LYS A 76 16.52 -5.58 13.54
N LEU A 77 16.32 -5.32 12.26
CA LEU A 77 17.42 -5.08 11.34
C LEU A 77 18.09 -3.74 11.67
N GLU A 78 19.37 -3.58 11.33
CA GLU A 78 20.09 -2.30 11.39
C GLU A 78 19.29 -1.18 10.67
N ARG A 79 18.59 -1.55 9.61
CA ARG A 79 17.66 -0.70 8.85
C ARG A 79 16.27 -1.32 8.81
N PRO A 80 15.38 -0.99 9.76
CA PRO A 80 14.04 -1.55 9.82
C PRO A 80 13.27 -1.35 8.52
N CYS A 81 12.60 -2.41 8.05
CA CYS A 81 11.90 -2.35 6.78
C CYS A 81 10.66 -3.26 6.72
N TRP A 82 9.79 -2.93 5.79
CA TRP A 82 8.70 -3.77 5.34
C TRP A 82 9.05 -4.33 3.97
N MET A 83 8.88 -5.62 3.77
CA MET A 83 9.15 -6.28 2.50
C MET A 83 7.87 -6.85 1.92
N PHE A 84 7.74 -6.74 0.60
CA PHE A 84 6.62 -7.23 -0.20
C PHE A 84 7.18 -8.15 -1.29
N PRO A 85 7.53 -9.42 -0.94
CA PRO A 85 8.30 -10.30 -1.82
C PRO A 85 7.49 -10.87 -2.99
N GLN A 86 6.16 -10.80 -2.94
CA GLN A 86 5.27 -11.32 -3.98
C GLN A 86 4.54 -10.20 -4.75
N GLY A 87 5.02 -8.97 -4.62
CA GLY A 87 4.48 -7.82 -5.31
C GLY A 87 3.62 -6.92 -4.43
N ILE A 88 3.36 -5.74 -4.99
CA ILE A 88 2.55 -4.71 -4.37
C ILE A 88 1.72 -4.00 -5.45
N HIS A 89 0.48 -3.70 -5.11
CA HIS A 89 -0.37 -2.73 -5.80
C HIS A 89 -0.66 -1.58 -4.84
N LEU A 90 -0.26 -0.39 -5.22
CA LEU A 90 -0.38 0.82 -4.40
C LEU A 90 -1.16 1.88 -5.16
N GLU A 91 -2.29 2.28 -4.59
CA GLU A 91 -3.10 3.39 -5.08
C GLU A 91 -2.86 4.64 -4.22
N GLN A 92 -2.62 5.77 -4.86
CA GLN A 92 -2.62 7.07 -4.18
C GLN A 92 -4.00 7.70 -4.27
N LEU A 93 -4.50 8.17 -3.12
CA LEU A 93 -5.84 8.71 -2.96
C LEU A 93 -5.80 10.21 -2.70
N ASN A 94 -6.70 10.95 -3.32
CA ASN A 94 -6.97 12.34 -2.98
C ASN A 94 -7.88 12.44 -1.73
N THR A 95 -8.15 13.65 -1.27
CA THR A 95 -9.03 13.90 -0.12
C THR A 95 -10.48 13.44 -0.32
N SER A 96 -10.89 13.20 -1.55
CA SER A 96 -12.21 12.66 -1.93
C SER A 96 -12.19 11.15 -2.13
N MET A 97 -11.12 10.45 -1.70
CA MET A 97 -10.91 9.01 -1.86
C MET A 97 -10.89 8.53 -3.32
N GLN A 98 -10.58 9.42 -4.26
CA GLN A 98 -10.41 9.06 -5.67
C GLN A 98 -8.94 8.72 -5.94
N VAL A 99 -8.71 7.65 -6.68
CA VAL A 99 -7.38 7.23 -7.13
C VAL A 99 -6.87 8.22 -8.18
N TYR A 100 -5.67 8.74 -7.98
CA TYR A 100 -5.02 9.63 -8.94
C TYR A 100 -3.66 9.12 -9.44
N SER A 101 -3.13 8.11 -8.81
CA SER A 101 -1.91 7.43 -9.25
C SER A 101 -1.94 5.99 -8.78
N ILE A 102 -1.42 5.09 -9.60
CA ILE A 102 -1.26 3.67 -9.28
C ILE A 102 0.20 3.30 -9.49
N VAL A 103 0.76 2.52 -8.58
CA VAL A 103 2.11 1.97 -8.72
C VAL A 103 2.08 0.48 -8.41
N GLU A 104 2.65 -0.33 -9.28
CA GLU A 104 2.74 -1.78 -9.17
C GLU A 104 4.18 -2.25 -9.34
N SER A 105 4.55 -3.30 -8.65
CA SER A 105 5.82 -3.99 -8.86
C SER A 105 5.75 -5.43 -8.35
N LYS A 106 6.66 -6.29 -8.82
CA LYS A 106 6.75 -7.67 -8.30
C LYS A 106 7.47 -7.77 -6.97
N HIS A 107 8.27 -6.77 -6.60
CA HIS A 107 8.94 -6.70 -5.31
C HIS A 107 8.98 -5.26 -4.83
N ALA A 108 8.77 -5.07 -3.53
CA ALA A 108 8.95 -3.77 -2.91
C ALA A 108 9.56 -3.89 -1.52
N VAL A 109 10.30 -2.87 -1.13
CA VAL A 109 10.83 -2.68 0.23
C VAL A 109 10.56 -1.24 0.66
N TYR A 110 10.00 -1.09 1.86
CA TYR A 110 9.84 0.20 2.50
C TYR A 110 10.75 0.32 3.71
N TYR A 111 11.66 1.27 3.69
CA TYR A 111 12.55 1.58 4.81
C TYR A 111 11.89 2.60 5.73
N VAL A 112 11.44 2.12 6.89
CA VAL A 112 10.56 2.86 7.81
C VAL A 112 11.20 4.14 8.33
N ASN A 113 12.47 4.09 8.73
CA ASN A 113 13.17 5.24 9.33
C ASN A 113 13.54 6.33 8.30
N ASP A 114 13.63 5.96 7.04
CA ASP A 114 14.06 6.85 5.96
C ASP A 114 12.90 7.41 5.15
N ASP A 115 11.71 6.81 5.26
CA ASP A 115 10.54 7.04 4.40
C ASP A 115 10.86 6.83 2.91
N ILE A 116 11.58 5.71 2.61
CA ILE A 116 12.02 5.38 1.26
C ILE A 116 11.39 4.07 0.83
N TRP A 117 10.70 4.11 -0.32
CA TRP A 117 10.28 2.92 -1.05
C TRP A 117 11.31 2.58 -2.12
N VAL A 118 11.61 1.31 -2.24
CA VAL A 118 12.36 0.72 -3.36
C VAL A 118 11.48 -0.34 -4.00
N LEU A 119 10.97 -0.04 -5.19
CA LEU A 119 10.18 -0.96 -5.99
C LEU A 119 11.10 -1.56 -7.05
N SER A 120 10.97 -2.83 -7.31
CA SER A 120 11.82 -3.56 -8.26
C SER A 120 11.07 -4.67 -8.98
N ASP A 121 11.59 -5.00 -10.15
CA ASP A 121 11.06 -5.97 -11.10
C ASP A 121 9.68 -5.58 -11.64
N SER A 122 9.67 -5.26 -12.94
CA SER A 122 8.45 -4.94 -13.71
C SER A 122 7.63 -3.81 -13.06
N VAL A 123 8.28 -2.72 -12.67
CA VAL A 123 7.61 -1.57 -12.08
C VAL A 123 6.77 -0.86 -13.14
N ARG A 124 5.50 -0.64 -12.82
CA ARG A 124 4.55 0.13 -13.61
C ARG A 124 3.93 1.21 -12.74
N ALA A 125 3.82 2.40 -13.29
CA ALA A 125 3.12 3.49 -12.63
C ALA A 125 2.22 4.24 -13.60
N THR A 126 1.12 4.78 -13.10
CA THR A 126 0.19 5.61 -13.87
C THR A 126 -0.05 6.89 -13.10
N ASN A 127 -0.05 8.03 -13.78
CA ASN A 127 -0.37 9.32 -13.18
C ASN A 127 -1.80 9.78 -13.51
N VAL A 128 -2.19 10.95 -12.98
CA VAL A 128 -3.51 11.55 -13.19
C VAL A 128 -3.81 11.89 -14.67
N ASP A 129 -2.78 12.07 -15.47
CA ASP A 129 -2.90 12.38 -16.89
C ASP A 129 -2.98 11.12 -17.77
N ASN A 130 -3.10 9.93 -17.14
CA ASN A 130 -3.09 8.62 -17.79
C ASN A 130 -1.81 8.35 -18.58
N GLU A 131 -0.68 8.89 -18.14
CA GLU A 131 0.62 8.51 -18.66
C GLU A 131 1.12 7.26 -17.94
N TYR A 132 1.70 6.32 -18.69
CA TYR A 132 2.21 5.05 -18.17
C TYR A 132 3.73 5.07 -18.12
N PHE A 133 4.27 4.75 -16.97
CA PHE A 133 5.71 4.67 -16.69
C PHE A 133 6.07 3.20 -16.45
N GLU A 134 7.04 2.71 -17.19
CA GLU A 134 7.54 1.32 -17.07
C GLU A 134 9.06 1.35 -16.84
N THR A 135 9.53 0.66 -15.80
CA THR A 135 10.96 0.52 -15.48
C THR A 135 11.20 -0.74 -14.66
N ASN A 136 12.45 -1.13 -14.46
CA ASN A 136 12.78 -2.28 -13.60
C ASN A 136 13.03 -1.91 -12.15
N LYS A 137 13.22 -0.63 -11.84
CA LYS A 137 13.44 -0.14 -10.49
C LYS A 137 12.92 1.27 -10.35
N LEU A 138 12.30 1.56 -9.22
CA LEU A 138 11.83 2.90 -8.87
C LEU A 138 12.11 3.16 -7.40
N VAL A 139 12.68 4.31 -7.09
CA VAL A 139 12.92 4.75 -5.72
C VAL A 139 12.03 5.96 -5.45
N VAL A 140 11.27 5.91 -4.33
CA VAL A 140 10.41 7.01 -3.88
C VAL A 140 10.93 7.50 -2.54
N GLU A 141 11.41 8.74 -2.49
CA GLU A 141 11.81 9.42 -1.27
C GLU A 141 10.66 10.32 -0.80
N GLN A 142 9.84 9.83 0.14
CA GLN A 142 8.62 10.54 0.55
C GLN A 142 8.90 11.92 1.14
N ARG A 143 9.93 12.04 1.97
CA ARG A 143 10.32 13.32 2.60
C ARG A 143 10.78 14.39 1.61
N LYS A 144 11.25 13.99 0.44
CA LYS A 144 11.79 14.89 -0.58
C LYS A 144 10.82 15.18 -1.73
N ASP A 145 9.60 14.62 -1.67
CA ASP A 145 8.66 14.64 -2.80
C ASP A 145 9.34 14.23 -4.12
N SER A 146 10.13 13.15 -4.09
CA SER A 146 10.98 12.75 -5.21
C SER A 146 10.79 11.29 -5.54
N ILE A 147 10.66 11.03 -6.85
CA ILE A 147 10.76 9.70 -7.45
C ILE A 147 11.91 9.68 -8.43
N TYR A 148 12.69 8.62 -8.46
CA TYR A 148 13.74 8.46 -9.45
C TYR A 148 14.04 7.01 -9.80
N THR A 149 14.63 6.82 -10.97
CA THR A 149 15.24 5.58 -11.43
C THR A 149 16.54 5.87 -12.14
N ASP A 150 17.50 4.96 -12.03
CA ASP A 150 18.76 4.92 -12.80
C ASP A 150 18.69 3.92 -13.96
N GLN A 151 17.57 3.21 -14.09
CA GLN A 151 17.36 2.17 -15.08
C GLN A 151 16.72 2.72 -16.37
N PHE A 152 16.57 1.82 -17.35
CA PHE A 152 15.76 2.09 -18.51
C PHE A 152 14.34 2.44 -18.10
N VAL A 153 13.78 3.48 -18.70
CA VAL A 153 12.41 3.92 -18.50
C VAL A 153 11.71 4.11 -19.84
N LYS A 154 10.48 3.67 -19.91
CA LYS A 154 9.55 3.92 -21.01
C LYS A 154 8.35 4.69 -20.45
N VAL A 155 8.06 5.83 -21.05
CA VAL A 155 6.89 6.65 -20.72
C VAL A 155 5.99 6.68 -21.94
N THR A 156 4.78 6.17 -21.78
CA THR A 156 3.73 6.17 -22.80
C THR A 156 2.76 7.30 -22.49
N GLN A 157 2.73 8.29 -23.35
CA GLN A 157 1.78 9.40 -23.34
C GLN A 157 0.69 9.14 -24.40
N LYS A 158 -0.30 10.01 -24.47
CA LYS A 158 -1.41 9.87 -25.44
C LYS A 158 -0.91 9.86 -26.89
N ASP A 159 0.05 10.74 -27.22
CA ASP A 159 0.51 11.02 -28.58
C ASP A 159 1.90 10.46 -28.90
N ARG A 160 2.62 9.96 -27.89
CA ARG A 160 4.00 9.50 -28.10
C ARG A 160 4.46 8.53 -27.01
N VAL A 161 5.49 7.77 -27.34
CA VAL A 161 6.29 6.97 -26.40
C VAL A 161 7.67 7.58 -26.29
N ILE A 162 8.13 7.84 -25.08
CA ILE A 162 9.47 8.34 -24.78
C ILE A 162 10.24 7.25 -24.05
N THR A 163 11.46 6.98 -24.50
CA THR A 163 12.35 6.01 -23.86
C THR A 163 13.68 6.63 -23.48
N GLY A 164 14.31 6.14 -22.44
CA GLY A 164 15.62 6.61 -22.01
C GLY A 164 16.17 5.86 -20.82
N ILE A 165 17.28 6.35 -20.28
CA ILE A 165 17.93 5.81 -19.08
C ILE A 165 17.98 6.92 -18.05
N GLY A 166 17.50 6.61 -16.84
CA GLY A 166 17.40 7.56 -15.75
C GLY A 166 16.19 8.49 -15.88
N MET A 167 15.45 8.63 -14.79
CA MET A 167 14.33 9.57 -14.69
C MET A 167 14.29 10.13 -13.27
N ARG A 168 13.91 11.41 -13.18
CA ARG A 168 13.56 12.09 -11.93
C ARG A 168 12.19 12.73 -12.05
N SER A 169 11.41 12.65 -10.99
CA SER A 169 10.05 13.19 -10.97
C SER A 169 9.64 13.62 -9.55
N ASN A 170 8.56 14.39 -9.46
CA ASN A 170 7.81 14.54 -8.22
C ASN A 170 6.98 13.28 -7.95
N GLN A 171 6.46 13.10 -6.71
CA GLN A 171 5.70 11.90 -6.33
C GLN A 171 4.42 11.67 -7.14
N ARG A 172 3.86 12.71 -7.76
CA ARG A 172 2.66 12.62 -8.59
C ARG A 172 2.94 12.21 -10.04
N LEU A 173 4.24 12.07 -10.42
CA LEU A 173 4.66 11.79 -11.79
C LEU A 173 4.15 12.81 -12.83
N THR A 174 3.83 14.04 -12.39
CA THR A 174 3.31 15.11 -13.26
C THR A 174 4.40 16.03 -13.80
N ARG A 175 5.57 16.02 -13.17
CA ARG A 175 6.75 16.78 -13.60
C ARG A 175 7.95 15.87 -13.55
N TYR A 176 8.41 15.43 -14.69
CA TYR A 176 9.54 14.51 -14.80
C TYR A 176 10.55 14.91 -15.88
N VAL A 177 11.76 14.45 -15.71
CA VAL A 177 12.86 14.58 -16.66
C VAL A 177 13.47 13.22 -16.89
N ILE A 178 13.62 12.83 -18.14
CA ILE A 178 14.38 11.64 -18.56
C ILE A 178 15.82 12.09 -18.83
N GLU A 179 16.79 11.54 -18.09
CA GLU A 179 18.16 12.04 -18.08
C GLU A 179 18.91 11.77 -19.41
N LYS A 180 18.71 10.60 -19.99
CA LYS A 180 19.32 10.17 -21.25
C LYS A 180 18.23 9.64 -22.17
N THR A 181 17.53 10.54 -22.84
CA THR A 181 16.50 10.17 -23.82
C THR A 181 17.14 9.42 -24.99
N GLN A 182 16.57 8.24 -25.30
CA GLN A 182 17.04 7.37 -26.38
C GLN A 182 16.12 7.40 -27.61
N GLY A 183 14.83 7.61 -27.39
CA GLY A 183 13.85 7.63 -28.47
C GLY A 183 12.58 8.40 -28.10
N ILE A 184 11.96 9.02 -29.10
CA ILE A 184 10.61 9.58 -29.02
C ILE A 184 9.88 9.06 -30.27
N ILE A 185 8.86 8.24 -30.04
CA ILE A 185 8.10 7.57 -31.09
C ILE A 185 6.68 8.15 -31.06
N PRO A 186 6.22 8.84 -32.11
CA PRO A 186 4.83 9.29 -32.17
C PRO A 186 3.88 8.08 -32.28
N ILE A 187 2.70 8.20 -31.69
CA ILE A 187 1.61 7.25 -31.85
C ILE A 187 0.61 7.85 -32.80
N ASP A 188 0.55 7.33 -34.04
CA ASP A 188 -0.48 7.74 -35.00
C ASP A 188 -1.82 7.11 -34.55
N GLU A 189 -2.81 7.92 -34.19
CA GLU A 189 -4.19 7.49 -34.10
C GLU A 189 -4.63 7.10 -35.53
N LYS A 190 -4.67 5.79 -35.86
CA LYS A 190 -5.36 5.35 -37.09
C LYS A 190 -6.83 5.67 -36.88
N GLU A 191 -7.32 6.69 -37.58
CA GLU A 191 -8.76 6.81 -37.83
C GLU A 191 -9.21 5.54 -38.56
N ASP A 192 -9.96 4.71 -37.85
CA ASP A 192 -10.77 3.66 -38.50
C ASP A 192 -11.93 4.33 -39.24
N THR A 193 -11.59 5.00 -40.37
CA THR A 193 -12.57 5.34 -41.39
C THR A 193 -12.79 4.09 -42.24
N ALA A 194 -13.55 3.14 -41.69
CA ALA A 194 -14.24 2.17 -42.54
C ALA A 194 -15.34 2.91 -43.31
N THR A 195 -14.96 3.50 -44.43
CA THR A 195 -15.92 3.92 -45.44
C THR A 195 -16.39 2.66 -46.15
N ASP A 196 -17.47 2.10 -45.67
CA ASP A 196 -18.21 1.06 -46.40
C ASP A 196 -18.95 1.73 -47.53
N SER A 197 -18.31 1.74 -48.73
CA SER A 197 -18.93 2.09 -50.00
C SER A 197 -19.21 0.79 -50.72
N ILE A 198 -20.40 0.29 -50.61
CA ILE A 198 -20.91 -0.79 -51.46
C ILE A 198 -21.67 -0.14 -52.61
N PRO A 199 -21.38 -0.52 -53.86
CA PRO A 199 -22.11 -0.09 -55.05
C PRO A 199 -23.51 -0.76 -55.19
#